data_e62493d8fe5afee0d6ae2f22b518fd08
#
_entry.id   e62493d8fe5afee0d6ae2f22b518fd08
#
_cell.length_a   1.000
_cell.length_b   1.000
_cell.length_c   1.000
_cell.angle_alpha   90.00
_cell.angle_beta   90.00
_cell.angle_gamma   90.00
#
_symmetry.space_group_name_H-M   'P 1'
#
loop_
_entity.id
_entity.type
_entity.pdbx_description
1 polymer ?
#
loop_
_entity_poly.entity_id
_entity_poly.type
_entity_poly.pdbx_seq_one_letter_code
_entity_poly.pdbx_strand_id
1 'polypeptide(L)'
;QFREHFLGIHFFNPPRYMKLVELIAGPDTAPALVEKMRDFLEEVLGKGTVVARDTPNFIGNRLGVFALMDVLHSMAEGQLNVETVDGLTGSLLGRPRSATLRLCDLIGLDTLVHVASTAYEYLPEDTQRGVFASPDFLQRMLEKGLLGSKSGAGFYHKAASGIQAL
;
A
#
# COMPACT_ATOMS: atom_id res chain seq x y z
N GLN A 1 -16.37 -25.42 14.21
CA GLN A 1 -15.92 -26.74 13.77
C GLN A 1 -14.72 -26.72 12.79
N PHE A 2 -14.41 -25.55 12.19
CA PHE A 2 -13.33 -25.42 11.19
C PHE A 2 -12.33 -24.31 11.50
N ARG A 3 -12.34 -23.72 12.69
CA ARG A 3 -11.47 -22.57 13.05
C ARG A 3 -9.99 -22.91 12.98
N GLU A 4 -9.62 -24.13 13.36
CA GLU A 4 -8.23 -24.61 13.27
C GLU A 4 -7.72 -24.74 11.85
N HIS A 5 -8.63 -24.84 10.86
CA HIS A 5 -8.33 -24.92 9.43
C HIS A 5 -8.52 -23.58 8.71
N PHE A 6 -8.71 -22.48 9.44
CA PHE A 6 -8.85 -21.15 8.85
C PHE A 6 -7.54 -20.36 8.96
N LEU A 7 -7.11 -19.80 7.83
CA LEU A 7 -5.91 -18.99 7.70
C LEU A 7 -6.15 -17.88 6.67
N GLY A 8 -5.81 -16.65 7.01
CA GLY A 8 -5.75 -15.56 6.05
C GLY A 8 -4.49 -15.65 5.18
N ILE A 9 -4.63 -15.45 3.88
CA ILE A 9 -3.51 -15.38 2.94
C ILE A 9 -3.65 -14.09 2.14
N HIS A 10 -2.76 -13.13 2.36
CA HIS A 10 -2.80 -11.82 1.72
C HIS A 10 -1.73 -11.74 0.63
N PHE A 11 -2.20 -11.63 -0.63
CA PHE A 11 -1.36 -11.41 -1.80
C PHE A 11 -1.27 -9.92 -2.13
N PHE A 12 -0.14 -9.48 -2.64
CA PHE A 12 0.02 -8.13 -3.18
C PHE A 12 -0.25 -8.10 -4.68
N ASN A 13 -0.90 -7.05 -5.16
CA ASN A 13 -1.25 -6.88 -6.57
C ASN A 13 -0.08 -6.34 -7.41
N PRO A 14 0.14 -6.87 -8.60
CA PRO A 14 -0.50 -8.05 -9.17
C PRO A 14 0.13 -9.35 -8.64
N PRO A 15 -0.67 -10.32 -8.15
CA PRO A 15 -0.17 -11.49 -7.42
C PRO A 15 0.75 -12.39 -8.25
N ARG A 16 0.64 -12.34 -9.58
CA ARG A 16 1.53 -13.09 -10.47
C ARG A 16 2.98 -12.62 -10.37
N TYR A 17 3.23 -11.33 -10.14
CA TYR A 17 4.57 -10.73 -10.15
C TYR A 17 5.10 -10.45 -8.76
N MET A 18 4.23 -10.09 -7.83
CA MET A 18 4.60 -9.79 -6.45
C MET A 18 4.96 -11.08 -5.72
N LYS A 19 6.16 -11.10 -5.13
CA LYS A 19 6.67 -12.29 -4.45
C LYS A 19 6.18 -12.41 -3.01
N LEU A 20 5.97 -11.29 -2.33
CA LEU A 20 5.56 -11.27 -0.93
C LEU A 20 4.13 -11.79 -0.76
N VAL A 21 3.94 -12.65 0.24
CA VAL A 21 2.64 -13.11 0.73
C VAL A 21 2.65 -13.08 2.25
N GLU A 22 1.60 -12.55 2.85
CA GLU A 22 1.41 -12.57 4.29
C GLU A 22 0.48 -13.72 4.68
N LEU A 23 0.90 -14.49 5.68
CA LEU A 23 0.12 -15.55 6.32
C LEU A 23 -0.44 -15.01 7.63
N ILE A 24 -1.75 -14.93 7.76
CA ILE A 24 -2.41 -14.33 8.92
C ILE A 24 -3.12 -15.44 9.70
N ALA A 25 -2.47 -15.89 10.78
CA ALA A 25 -3.03 -16.88 11.67
C ALA A 25 -3.98 -16.22 12.67
N GLY A 26 -5.20 -16.71 12.75
CA GLY A 26 -6.12 -16.38 13.84
C GLY A 26 -5.75 -17.14 15.14
N PRO A 27 -6.43 -16.82 16.25
CA PRO A 27 -6.12 -17.41 17.55
C PRO A 27 -6.32 -18.94 17.60
N ASP A 28 -7.21 -19.47 16.78
CA ASP A 28 -7.55 -20.89 16.72
C ASP A 28 -6.85 -21.62 15.56
N THR A 29 -6.07 -20.94 14.72
CA THR A 29 -5.41 -21.54 13.55
C THR A 29 -4.36 -22.55 13.98
N ALA A 30 -4.46 -23.79 13.48
CA ALA A 30 -3.47 -24.82 13.78
C ALA A 30 -2.08 -24.44 13.24
N PRO A 31 -1.01 -24.49 14.03
CA PRO A 31 0.34 -24.18 13.58
C PRO A 31 0.78 -25.02 12.36
N ALA A 32 0.39 -26.29 12.33
CA ALA A 32 0.68 -27.18 11.20
C ALA A 32 0.05 -26.69 9.87
N LEU A 33 -1.07 -25.97 9.92
CA LEU A 33 -1.67 -25.37 8.73
C LEU A 33 -0.81 -24.23 8.21
N VAL A 34 -0.27 -23.39 9.10
CA VAL A 34 0.61 -22.28 8.73
C VAL A 34 1.86 -22.80 8.02
N GLU A 35 2.53 -23.82 8.59
CA GLU A 35 3.70 -24.44 7.98
C GLU A 35 3.37 -25.08 6.61
N LYS A 36 2.30 -25.85 6.53
CA LYS A 36 1.85 -26.46 5.27
C LYS A 36 1.59 -25.42 4.18
N MET A 37 0.97 -24.30 4.54
CA MET A 37 0.70 -23.22 3.57
C MET A 37 1.95 -22.44 3.21
N ARG A 38 2.88 -22.27 4.14
CA ARG A 38 4.20 -21.72 3.86
C ARG A 38 4.92 -22.54 2.80
N ASP A 39 5.08 -23.84 3.04
CA ASP A 39 5.75 -24.77 2.12
C ASP A 39 5.10 -24.72 0.73
N PHE A 40 3.77 -24.76 0.67
CA PHE A 40 3.05 -24.65 -0.60
C PHE A 40 3.33 -23.33 -1.33
N LEU A 41 3.29 -22.20 -0.62
CA LEU A 41 3.51 -20.88 -1.22
C LEU A 41 4.97 -20.70 -1.68
N GLU A 42 5.93 -21.19 -0.91
CA GLU A 42 7.34 -21.05 -1.20
C GLU A 42 7.82 -22.05 -2.26
N GLU A 43 7.52 -23.33 -2.08
CA GLU A 43 8.04 -24.39 -2.95
C GLU A 43 7.26 -24.54 -4.26
N VAL A 44 5.91 -24.37 -4.21
CA VAL A 44 5.07 -24.58 -5.41
C VAL A 44 4.83 -23.27 -6.15
N LEU A 45 4.57 -22.15 -5.43
CA LEU A 45 4.24 -20.87 -6.06
C LEU A 45 5.44 -19.92 -6.16
N GLY A 46 6.59 -20.26 -5.59
CA GLY A 46 7.80 -19.44 -5.64
C GLY A 46 7.65 -18.09 -4.94
N LYS A 47 6.82 -18.02 -3.90
CA LYS A 47 6.59 -16.81 -3.09
C LYS A 47 7.60 -16.72 -1.94
N GLY A 48 7.76 -15.53 -1.39
CA GLY A 48 8.38 -15.32 -0.09
C GLY A 48 7.28 -15.05 0.93
N THR A 49 7.25 -15.78 2.04
CA THR A 49 6.18 -15.67 3.02
C THR A 49 6.63 -14.94 4.28
N VAL A 50 5.69 -14.28 4.94
CA VAL A 50 5.84 -13.71 6.27
C VAL A 50 4.59 -14.00 7.08
N VAL A 51 4.76 -14.39 8.35
CA VAL A 51 3.63 -14.56 9.25
C VAL A 51 3.31 -13.21 9.89
N ALA A 52 2.10 -12.73 9.64
CA ALA A 52 1.58 -11.49 10.19
C ALA A 52 0.56 -11.76 11.30
N ARG A 53 0.45 -10.83 12.24
CA ARG A 53 -0.65 -10.82 13.22
C ARG A 53 -1.92 -10.35 12.52
N ASP A 54 -3.06 -10.82 13.00
CA ASP A 54 -4.37 -10.32 12.57
C ASP A 54 -4.64 -8.94 13.19
N THR A 55 -4.01 -7.94 12.60
CA THR A 55 -4.09 -6.53 12.98
C THR A 55 -4.39 -5.67 11.75
N PRO A 56 -4.98 -4.47 11.91
CA PRO A 56 -5.28 -3.59 10.79
C PRO A 56 -4.08 -3.37 9.86
N ASN A 57 -4.30 -3.57 8.56
CA ASN A 57 -3.30 -3.42 7.48
C ASN A 57 -2.12 -4.42 7.53
N PHE A 58 -2.13 -5.39 8.43
CA PHE A 58 -1.06 -6.38 8.63
C PHE A 58 0.34 -5.73 8.69
N ILE A 59 1.33 -6.25 7.95
CA ILE A 59 2.69 -5.70 7.89
C ILE A 59 2.88 -4.85 6.64
N GLY A 60 2.63 -5.42 5.46
CA GLY A 60 3.00 -4.82 4.18
C GLY A 60 2.19 -3.58 3.85
N ASN A 61 0.88 -3.61 4.04
CA ASN A 61 0.04 -2.44 3.84
C ASN A 61 0.36 -1.34 4.85
N ARG A 62 0.59 -1.69 6.14
CA ARG A 62 0.94 -0.71 7.16
C ARG A 62 2.24 0.02 6.85
N LEU A 63 3.32 -0.71 6.51
CA LEU A 63 4.60 -0.13 6.14
C LEU A 63 4.53 0.64 4.81
N GLY A 64 3.85 0.06 3.81
CA GLY A 64 3.71 0.67 2.49
C GLY A 64 2.93 1.99 2.55
N VAL A 65 1.76 1.97 3.19
CA VAL A 65 0.93 3.18 3.33
C VAL A 65 1.60 4.22 4.21
N PHE A 66 2.27 3.82 5.31
CA PHE A 66 3.08 4.74 6.11
C PHE A 66 4.08 5.50 5.23
N ALA A 67 4.89 4.78 4.45
CA ALA A 67 5.91 5.38 3.60
C ALA A 67 5.34 6.29 2.50
N LEU A 68 4.16 5.95 1.94
CA LEU A 68 3.48 6.80 0.96
C LEU A 68 2.93 8.07 1.62
N MET A 69 2.25 7.94 2.75
CA MET A 69 1.65 9.08 3.47
C MET A 69 2.71 10.05 4.01
N ASP A 70 3.85 9.54 4.52
CA ASP A 70 4.97 10.36 4.96
C ASP A 70 5.53 11.25 3.83
N VAL A 71 5.67 10.69 2.63
CA VAL A 71 6.07 11.47 1.44
C VAL A 71 5.00 12.50 1.06
N LEU A 72 3.71 12.17 1.17
CA LEU A 72 2.62 13.11 0.87
C LEU A 72 2.58 14.28 1.87
N HIS A 73 2.83 14.03 3.15
CA HIS A 73 2.99 15.09 4.16
C HIS A 73 4.21 15.97 3.86
N SER A 74 5.36 15.35 3.59
CA SER A 74 6.58 16.07 3.23
C SER A 74 6.41 16.92 1.96
N MET A 75 5.67 16.42 0.98
CA MET A 75 5.31 17.16 -0.23
C MET A 75 4.48 18.41 0.10
N ALA A 76 3.47 18.27 0.96
CA ALA A 76 2.61 19.38 1.36
C ALA A 76 3.37 20.44 2.14
N GLU A 77 4.19 20.04 3.10
CA GLU A 77 5.00 20.93 3.94
C GLU A 77 6.08 21.66 3.12
N GLY A 78 6.78 20.93 2.26
CA GLY A 78 7.88 21.45 1.43
C GLY A 78 7.41 22.17 0.16
N GLN A 79 6.10 22.22 -0.13
CA GLN A 79 5.53 22.77 -1.36
C GLN A 79 6.23 22.23 -2.63
N LEU A 80 6.55 20.91 -2.60
CA LEU A 80 7.26 20.26 -3.69
C LEU A 80 6.29 19.89 -4.81
N ASN A 81 6.74 20.00 -6.07
CA ASN A 81 5.95 19.52 -7.20
C ASN A 81 6.09 18.00 -7.41
N VAL A 82 5.20 17.45 -8.22
CA VAL A 82 5.07 16.01 -8.47
C VAL A 82 6.36 15.41 -9.04
N GLU A 83 6.97 16.07 -10.02
CA GLU A 83 8.18 15.59 -10.68
C GLU A 83 9.37 15.55 -9.72
N THR A 84 9.51 16.55 -8.86
CA THR A 84 10.58 16.59 -7.86
C THR A 84 10.44 15.46 -6.87
N VAL A 85 9.22 15.23 -6.34
CA VAL A 85 8.97 14.16 -5.38
C VAL A 85 9.28 12.79 -6.00
N ASP A 86 8.76 12.50 -7.18
CA ASP A 86 9.00 11.21 -7.84
C ASP A 86 10.45 11.07 -8.33
N GLY A 87 11.10 12.16 -8.74
CA GLY A 87 12.54 12.18 -9.04
C GLY A 87 13.39 11.76 -7.83
N LEU A 88 13.07 12.27 -6.66
CA LEU A 88 13.80 11.96 -5.42
C LEU A 88 13.46 10.58 -4.85
N THR A 89 12.19 10.16 -4.92
CA THR A 89 11.70 8.95 -4.24
C THR A 89 11.65 7.71 -5.15
N GLY A 90 12.14 7.80 -6.37
CA GLY A 90 12.15 6.71 -7.34
C GLY A 90 13.50 5.99 -7.42
N SER A 91 14.05 5.94 -8.63
CA SER A 91 15.26 5.17 -8.97
C SER A 91 16.49 5.58 -8.15
N LEU A 92 16.58 6.82 -7.70
CA LEU A 92 17.67 7.30 -6.84
C LEU A 92 17.73 6.54 -5.51
N LEU A 93 16.59 6.11 -4.99
CA LEU A 93 16.49 5.29 -3.77
C LEU A 93 16.40 3.78 -4.05
N GLY A 94 16.72 3.35 -5.27
CA GLY A 94 16.59 1.95 -5.66
C GLY A 94 15.14 1.45 -5.76
N ARG A 95 14.15 2.35 -5.77
CA ARG A 95 12.73 2.00 -5.93
C ARG A 95 12.36 1.84 -7.42
N PRO A 96 11.22 1.18 -7.71
CA PRO A 96 10.71 1.09 -9.08
C PRO A 96 10.52 2.46 -9.73
N ARG A 97 10.51 2.51 -11.06
CA ARG A 97 10.29 3.75 -11.83
C ARG A 97 8.94 4.43 -11.57
N SER A 98 7.99 3.71 -10.98
CA SER A 98 6.72 4.30 -10.51
C SER A 98 6.93 5.31 -9.38
N ALA A 99 8.07 5.25 -8.70
CA ALA A 99 8.38 6.12 -7.55
C ALA A 99 7.24 6.13 -6.51
N THR A 100 6.87 7.29 -5.95
CA THR A 100 5.82 7.40 -4.92
C THR A 100 4.48 7.85 -5.49
N LEU A 101 4.42 9.00 -6.15
CA LEU A 101 3.15 9.60 -6.58
C LEU A 101 2.53 8.84 -7.75
N ARG A 102 3.35 8.38 -8.68
CA ARG A 102 2.88 7.49 -9.74
C ARG A 102 2.39 6.16 -9.18
N LEU A 103 3.01 5.63 -8.11
CA LEU A 103 2.52 4.44 -7.43
C LEU A 103 1.16 4.71 -6.75
N CYS A 104 0.97 5.86 -6.12
CA CYS A 104 -0.32 6.26 -5.56
C CYS A 104 -1.42 6.27 -6.63
N ASP A 105 -1.14 6.80 -7.83
CA ASP A 105 -2.06 6.77 -8.97
C ASP A 105 -2.40 5.36 -9.46
N LEU A 106 -1.44 4.43 -9.41
CA LEU A 106 -1.65 3.03 -9.78
C LEU A 106 -2.49 2.27 -8.76
N ILE A 107 -2.29 2.55 -7.46
CA ILE A 107 -3.10 1.99 -6.36
C ILE A 107 -4.53 2.53 -6.43
N GLY A 108 -4.67 3.81 -6.74
CA GLY A 108 -5.87 4.61 -6.62
C GLY A 108 -5.90 5.40 -5.31
N LEU A 109 -6.08 6.72 -5.42
CA LEU A 109 -6.00 7.63 -4.29
C LEU A 109 -7.09 7.39 -3.24
N ASP A 110 -8.28 7.00 -3.66
CA ASP A 110 -9.37 6.59 -2.78
C ASP A 110 -9.04 5.31 -2.00
N THR A 111 -8.41 4.34 -2.66
CA THR A 111 -7.95 3.11 -2.00
C THR A 111 -6.84 3.42 -0.99
N LEU A 112 -5.88 4.27 -1.35
CA LEU A 112 -4.81 4.70 -0.44
C LEU A 112 -5.39 5.38 0.80
N VAL A 113 -6.30 6.34 0.61
CA VAL A 113 -6.94 7.06 1.71
C VAL A 113 -7.76 6.12 2.59
N HIS A 114 -8.49 5.17 1.99
CA HIS A 114 -9.27 4.20 2.75
C HIS A 114 -8.39 3.33 3.65
N VAL A 115 -7.27 2.81 3.12
CA VAL A 115 -6.32 1.98 3.89
C VAL A 115 -5.62 2.81 4.97
N ALA A 116 -5.25 4.07 4.67
CA ALA A 116 -4.67 4.99 5.65
C ALA A 116 -5.67 5.30 6.77
N SER A 117 -6.93 5.61 6.44
CA SER A 117 -7.98 5.88 7.42
C SER A 117 -8.23 4.68 8.33
N THR A 118 -8.17 3.45 7.80
CA THR A 118 -8.27 2.23 8.60
C THR A 118 -7.12 2.15 9.63
N ALA A 119 -5.88 2.45 9.22
CA ALA A 119 -4.76 2.49 10.17
C ALA A 119 -4.95 3.60 11.21
N TYR A 120 -5.34 4.80 10.77
CA TYR A 120 -5.60 5.93 11.66
C TYR A 120 -6.67 5.62 12.71
N GLU A 121 -7.77 4.98 12.32
CA GLU A 121 -8.92 4.70 13.18
C GLU A 121 -8.64 3.56 14.16
N TYR A 122 -8.07 2.46 13.66
CA TYR A 122 -7.99 1.21 14.43
C TYR A 122 -6.63 0.95 15.09
N LEU A 123 -5.66 1.88 14.96
CA LEU A 123 -4.36 1.80 15.64
C LEU A 123 -4.13 3.01 16.55
N PRO A 124 -4.98 3.24 17.58
CA PRO A 124 -4.89 4.43 18.43
C PRO A 124 -3.58 4.52 19.22
N GLU A 125 -2.97 3.38 19.54
CA GLU A 125 -1.71 3.29 20.29
C GLU A 125 -0.45 3.42 19.39
N ASP A 126 -0.60 3.59 18.08
CA ASP A 126 0.54 3.80 17.20
C ASP A 126 1.13 5.19 17.40
N THR A 127 2.39 5.25 17.83
CA THR A 127 3.10 6.52 18.11
C THR A 127 3.25 7.40 16.86
N GLN A 128 3.17 6.80 15.68
CA GLN A 128 3.22 7.49 14.38
C GLN A 128 1.86 7.61 13.70
N ARG A 129 0.78 7.38 14.46
CA ARG A 129 -0.59 7.39 13.95
C ARG A 129 -0.92 8.63 13.09
N GLY A 130 -0.38 9.79 13.46
CA GLY A 130 -0.59 11.05 12.73
C GLY A 130 -0.22 11.00 11.26
N VAL A 131 0.75 10.17 10.89
CA VAL A 131 1.16 9.99 9.48
C VAL A 131 0.04 9.43 8.61
N PHE A 132 -0.86 8.63 9.17
CA PHE A 132 -1.99 8.06 8.43
C PHE A 132 -3.16 9.04 8.20
N ALA A 133 -3.13 10.22 8.81
CA ALA A 133 -4.12 11.26 8.52
C ALA A 133 -3.93 11.81 7.10
N SER A 134 -5.01 11.88 6.31
CA SER A 134 -4.92 12.37 4.94
C SER A 134 -4.65 13.87 4.90
N PRO A 135 -3.62 14.35 4.15
CA PRO A 135 -3.44 15.77 3.90
C PRO A 135 -4.65 16.38 3.15
N ASP A 136 -4.97 17.65 3.44
CA ASP A 136 -6.12 18.35 2.85
C ASP A 136 -6.12 18.37 1.32
N PHE A 137 -4.93 18.49 0.70
CA PHE A 137 -4.87 18.50 -0.76
C PHE A 137 -5.33 17.16 -1.37
N LEU A 138 -5.04 16.04 -0.70
CA LEU A 138 -5.44 14.72 -1.16
C LEU A 138 -6.96 14.56 -1.08
N GLN A 139 -7.60 15.08 -0.02
CA GLN A 139 -9.06 15.11 0.08
C GLN A 139 -9.68 15.95 -1.06
N ARG A 140 -9.11 17.14 -1.35
CA ARG A 140 -9.56 17.95 -2.49
C ARG A 140 -9.38 17.25 -3.85
N MET A 141 -8.35 16.41 -4.01
CA MET A 141 -8.20 15.60 -5.22
C MET A 141 -9.33 14.58 -5.35
N LEU A 142 -9.68 13.88 -4.26
CA LEU A 142 -10.78 12.93 -4.26
C LEU A 142 -12.12 13.59 -4.59
N GLU A 143 -12.42 14.74 -3.99
CA GLU A 143 -13.63 15.52 -4.26
C GLU A 143 -13.77 15.93 -5.74
N LYS A 144 -12.63 16.18 -6.41
CA LYS A 144 -12.56 16.46 -7.85
C LYS A 144 -12.60 15.23 -8.74
N GLY A 145 -12.69 14.03 -8.18
CA GLY A 145 -12.68 12.78 -8.93
C GLY A 145 -11.30 12.39 -9.50
N LEU A 146 -10.22 13.01 -8.99
CA LEU A 146 -8.84 12.69 -9.37
C LEU A 146 -8.38 11.45 -8.59
N LEU A 147 -8.81 10.27 -9.04
CA LEU A 147 -8.59 9.00 -8.32
C LEU A 147 -7.36 8.22 -8.80
N GLY A 148 -6.55 8.81 -9.68
CA GLY A 148 -5.39 8.18 -10.29
C GLY A 148 -5.69 7.51 -11.62
N SER A 149 -4.94 6.48 -11.97
CA SER A 149 -4.98 5.83 -13.29
C SER A 149 -6.36 5.31 -13.69
N LYS A 150 -7.18 4.88 -12.73
CA LYS A 150 -8.52 4.34 -12.97
C LYS A 150 -9.54 5.39 -13.41
N SER A 151 -9.35 6.66 -13.02
CA SER A 151 -10.17 7.80 -13.44
C SER A 151 -9.55 8.60 -14.59
N GLY A 152 -8.35 8.19 -15.05
CA GLY A 152 -7.61 8.88 -16.10
C GLY A 152 -6.73 10.04 -15.61
N ALA A 153 -6.89 10.47 -14.36
CA ALA A 153 -6.11 11.53 -13.74
C ALA A 153 -5.98 11.34 -12.22
N GLY A 154 -4.83 11.76 -11.68
CA GLY A 154 -4.47 11.76 -10.26
C GLY A 154 -3.37 12.78 -10.05
N PHE A 155 -2.21 12.38 -9.58
CA PHE A 155 -0.97 13.18 -9.62
C PHE A 155 -0.46 13.35 -11.06
N TYR A 156 -0.82 12.41 -11.91
CA TYR A 156 -0.52 12.42 -13.33
C TYR A 156 -1.80 12.26 -14.13
N HIS A 157 -1.77 12.75 -15.38
CA HIS A 157 -2.84 12.54 -16.34
C HIS A 157 -2.28 12.07 -17.68
N LYS A 158 -3.13 11.43 -18.49
CA LYS A 158 -2.76 10.98 -19.83
C LYS A 158 -2.97 12.13 -20.83
N ALA A 159 -1.89 12.66 -21.38
CA ALA A 159 -1.91 13.64 -22.46
C ALA A 159 -1.58 12.99 -23.81
N ALA A 160 -1.75 13.73 -24.91
CA ALA A 160 -1.40 13.27 -26.27
C ALA A 160 0.09 12.91 -26.39
N SER A 161 0.96 13.61 -25.65
CA SER A 161 2.42 13.41 -25.61
C SER A 161 2.86 12.32 -24.62
N GLY A 162 1.95 11.68 -23.89
CA GLY A 162 2.25 10.69 -22.88
C GLY A 162 1.65 11.01 -21.51
N ILE A 163 2.27 10.49 -20.45
CA ILE A 163 1.86 10.75 -19.06
C ILE A 163 2.56 12.01 -18.57
N GLN A 164 1.79 12.97 -18.07
CA GLN A 164 2.28 14.25 -17.55
C GLN A 164 1.80 14.46 -16.10
N ALA A 165 2.61 15.16 -15.29
CA ALA A 165 2.19 15.61 -13.98
C ALA A 165 1.09 16.67 -14.07
N LEU A 166 0.21 16.69 -13.09
CA LEU A 166 -0.84 17.68 -12.91
C LEU A 166 -0.33 18.90 -12.13
#